data_c5b89b277f753eff7f35717db722c659
#
_entry.id   c5b89b277f753eff7f35717db722c659
#
_cell.length_a   1.000
_cell.length_b   1.000
_cell.length_c   1.000
_cell.angle_alpha   90.00
_cell.angle_beta   90.00
_cell.angle_gamma   90.00
#
_symmetry.space_group_name_H-M   'P 1'
#
loop_
_entity.id
_entity.type
_entity.pdbx_description
1 polymer ?
#
loop_
_entity_poly.entity_id
_entity_poly.type
_entity_poly.pdbx_seq_one_letter_code
_entity_poly.pdbx_strand_id
1 'polypeptide(L)'
;GSTVRASLAAAGAIRVREDLLAHDYRELTIPAGHAATLDRHALHIWPRGNFMLIALPNTDGSFTATLFLAREGSPSFAQLEGDSAVRAFFEREFPTALPLLPQLTSDFRALQGRLGTVYCEPWHLGGKLLLLGDAAHAIVPFHGQGMNCAFEDVAVFAALLAEDGGMADLFAAFTRLRRPDTDAIAQMALENYLEMRDAVLDPVFQRRKALGARLEREFPGRFIPRYSMVMFHPEIGYAEALRRGAVQGEILAAVDAGADARALIEARLPPITATGGARA
;
A
#
# COMPACT_ATOMS: atom_id res chain seq x y z
N GLY A 1 -10.31 12.83 -6.85
CA GLY A 1 -10.89 13.27 -5.59
C GLY A 1 -12.43 13.18 -5.56
N SER A 2 -13.00 13.11 -4.37
CA SER A 2 -14.45 13.03 -4.20
C SER A 2 -15.08 14.44 -4.16
N THR A 3 -15.93 14.75 -5.14
CA THR A 3 -16.68 16.03 -5.17
C THR A 3 -17.62 16.13 -3.97
N VAL A 4 -18.26 15.03 -3.57
CA VAL A 4 -19.14 14.98 -2.41
C VAL A 4 -18.37 15.32 -1.14
N ARG A 5 -17.20 14.66 -0.91
CA ARG A 5 -16.33 14.98 0.23
C ARG A 5 -15.92 16.45 0.25
N ALA A 6 -15.50 16.99 -0.90
CA ALA A 6 -15.11 18.40 -1.00
C ALA A 6 -16.26 19.36 -0.66
N SER A 7 -17.47 19.09 -1.16
CA SER A 7 -18.66 19.89 -0.86
C SER A 7 -19.03 19.85 0.63
N LEU A 8 -18.93 18.67 1.26
CA LEU A 8 -19.19 18.51 2.69
C LEU A 8 -18.16 19.23 3.56
N ALA A 9 -16.89 19.18 3.18
CA ALA A 9 -15.82 19.91 3.85
C ALA A 9 -16.01 21.43 3.74
N ALA A 10 -16.35 21.94 2.54
CA ALA A 10 -16.62 23.35 2.33
C ALA A 10 -17.84 23.85 3.14
N ALA A 11 -18.84 22.97 3.35
CA ALA A 11 -19.99 23.26 4.21
C ALA A 11 -19.69 23.11 5.71
N GLY A 12 -18.51 22.72 6.11
CA GLY A 12 -18.14 22.49 7.52
C GLY A 12 -18.80 21.24 8.14
N ALA A 13 -19.40 20.37 7.32
CA ALA A 13 -20.11 19.19 7.78
C ALA A 13 -19.17 18.04 8.16
N ILE A 14 -17.99 17.99 7.56
CA ILE A 14 -16.92 17.02 7.85
C ILE A 14 -15.57 17.72 7.92
N ARG A 15 -14.61 17.13 8.62
CA ARG A 15 -13.20 17.51 8.58
C ARG A 15 -12.46 16.60 7.61
N VAL A 16 -11.60 17.17 6.78
CA VAL A 16 -10.77 16.42 5.84
C VAL A 16 -9.31 16.81 6.06
N ARG A 17 -8.44 15.78 6.12
CA ARG A 17 -6.99 15.92 6.08
C ARG A 17 -6.46 15.10 4.91
N GLU A 18 -5.64 15.71 4.09
CA GLU A 18 -4.93 15.06 2.99
C GLU A 18 -3.43 15.11 3.27
N ASP A 19 -2.85 13.96 3.60
CA ASP A 19 -1.42 13.83 3.87
C ASP A 19 -0.71 13.48 2.56
N LEU A 20 -0.26 14.51 1.84
CA LEU A 20 0.46 14.36 0.58
C LEU A 20 1.92 14.01 0.83
N LEU A 21 2.44 13.02 0.12
CA LEU A 21 3.88 12.73 0.12
C LEU A 21 4.65 13.84 -0.59
N ALA A 22 5.94 13.97 -0.26
CA ALA A 22 6.86 14.82 -1.02
C ALA A 22 7.15 14.28 -2.44
N HIS A 23 6.79 13.02 -2.68
CA HIS A 23 6.94 12.33 -3.95
C HIS A 23 5.63 12.33 -4.71
N ASP A 24 5.76 12.34 -6.01
CA ASP A 24 4.71 12.10 -6.98
C ASP A 24 5.07 10.88 -7.83
N TYR A 25 4.23 10.51 -8.79
CA TYR A 25 4.51 9.40 -9.66
C TYR A 25 4.21 9.70 -11.12
N ARG A 26 4.85 8.92 -12.00
CA ARG A 26 4.57 8.93 -13.42
C ARG A 26 4.54 7.52 -13.96
N GLU A 27 3.49 7.19 -14.68
CA GLU A 27 3.34 5.89 -15.31
C GLU A 27 3.99 5.87 -16.68
N LEU A 28 4.67 4.77 -16.98
CA LEU A 28 5.40 4.49 -18.21
C LEU A 28 4.98 3.10 -18.70
N THR A 29 5.12 2.85 -19.98
CA THR A 29 4.74 1.57 -20.57
C THR A 29 5.97 0.78 -21.01
N ILE A 30 6.06 -0.47 -20.58
CA ILE A 30 6.96 -1.47 -21.15
C ILE A 30 6.12 -2.37 -22.05
N PRO A 31 6.21 -2.24 -23.39
CA PRO A 31 5.43 -3.08 -24.30
C PRO A 31 5.83 -4.55 -24.21
N ALA A 32 4.92 -5.48 -24.47
CA ALA A 32 5.16 -6.92 -24.39
C ALA A 32 6.40 -7.37 -25.18
N GLY A 33 6.67 -6.78 -26.35
CA GLY A 33 7.85 -7.06 -27.17
C GLY A 33 9.18 -6.62 -26.55
N HIS A 34 9.18 -5.77 -25.53
CA HIS A 34 10.35 -5.30 -24.80
C HIS A 34 10.48 -5.93 -23.40
N ALA A 35 9.53 -6.75 -22.96
CA ALA A 35 9.42 -7.29 -21.61
C ALA A 35 10.08 -8.69 -21.43
N ALA A 36 10.78 -9.22 -22.45
CA ALA A 36 11.27 -10.60 -22.46
C ALA A 36 12.23 -10.98 -21.31
N THR A 37 12.89 -9.98 -20.72
CA THR A 37 13.81 -10.19 -19.57
C THR A 37 13.15 -10.07 -18.23
N LEU A 38 11.86 -9.70 -18.18
CA LEU A 38 11.11 -9.54 -16.95
C LEU A 38 10.29 -10.80 -16.63
N ASP A 39 10.27 -11.20 -15.36
CA ASP A 39 9.38 -12.25 -14.90
C ASP A 39 7.93 -11.74 -14.87
N ARG A 40 7.05 -12.42 -15.62
CA ARG A 40 5.63 -12.07 -15.75
C ARG A 40 4.79 -12.38 -14.50
N HIS A 41 5.40 -13.00 -13.48
CA HIS A 41 4.74 -13.35 -12.22
C HIS A 41 5.32 -12.57 -11.03
N ALA A 42 6.14 -11.54 -11.31
CA ALA A 42 6.82 -10.77 -10.27
C ALA A 42 6.61 -9.27 -10.44
N LEU A 43 6.58 -8.57 -9.32
CA LEU A 43 6.81 -7.13 -9.23
C LEU A 43 8.33 -6.89 -9.35
N HIS A 44 8.73 -6.06 -10.31
CA HIS A 44 10.11 -5.62 -10.47
C HIS A 44 10.31 -4.28 -9.79
N ILE A 45 11.41 -4.12 -9.04
CA ILE A 45 11.74 -2.89 -8.32
C ILE A 45 13.19 -2.51 -8.60
N TRP A 46 13.43 -1.26 -9.00
CA TRP A 46 14.74 -0.62 -9.10
C TRP A 46 14.83 0.48 -8.02
N PRO A 47 15.25 0.15 -6.79
CA PRO A 47 15.37 1.12 -5.69
C PRO A 47 16.60 2.00 -5.88
N ARG A 48 16.51 3.28 -5.44
CA ARG A 48 17.60 4.28 -5.54
C ARG A 48 17.75 5.09 -4.25
N GLY A 49 17.41 4.50 -3.11
CA GLY A 49 17.52 5.13 -1.80
C GLY A 49 16.35 6.06 -1.48
N ASN A 50 16.16 7.14 -2.22
CA ASN A 50 15.09 8.09 -1.98
C ASN A 50 14.04 8.17 -3.12
N PHE A 51 14.20 7.38 -4.14
CA PHE A 51 13.24 7.22 -5.25
C PHE A 51 13.32 5.81 -5.82
N MET A 52 12.37 5.43 -6.65
CA MET A 52 12.35 4.09 -7.24
C MET A 52 11.55 4.05 -8.54
N LEU A 53 11.90 3.08 -9.38
CA LEU A 53 11.07 2.62 -10.49
C LEU A 53 10.53 1.23 -10.12
N ILE A 54 9.25 0.98 -10.36
CA ILE A 54 8.67 -0.36 -10.27
C ILE A 54 8.06 -0.75 -11.61
N ALA A 55 7.86 -2.05 -11.85
CA ALA A 55 7.08 -2.52 -13.00
C ALA A 55 6.19 -3.70 -12.59
N LEU A 56 4.91 -3.58 -12.91
CA LEU A 56 3.87 -4.58 -12.65
C LEU A 56 3.41 -5.19 -13.98
N PRO A 57 3.28 -6.53 -14.06
CA PRO A 57 2.84 -7.21 -15.27
C PRO A 57 1.36 -6.96 -15.55
N ASN A 58 1.03 -6.80 -16.82
CA ASN A 58 -0.34 -6.76 -17.34
C ASN A 58 -0.71 -8.10 -17.99
N THR A 59 -2.00 -8.34 -18.16
CA THR A 59 -2.53 -9.60 -18.74
C THR A 59 -2.13 -9.81 -20.19
N ASP A 60 -1.86 -8.74 -20.95
CA ASP A 60 -1.43 -8.76 -22.34
C ASP A 60 0.09 -8.99 -22.52
N GLY A 61 0.82 -9.13 -21.41
CA GLY A 61 2.28 -9.33 -21.39
C GLY A 61 3.10 -8.05 -21.41
N SER A 62 2.48 -6.89 -21.46
CA SER A 62 3.13 -5.61 -21.19
C SER A 62 3.35 -5.42 -19.68
N PHE A 63 4.05 -4.36 -19.29
CA PHE A 63 4.17 -3.94 -17.90
C PHE A 63 3.83 -2.45 -17.79
N THR A 64 3.11 -2.11 -16.72
CA THR A 64 3.02 -0.73 -16.26
C THR A 64 4.21 -0.44 -15.37
N ALA A 65 5.11 0.42 -15.82
CA ALA A 65 6.23 0.89 -15.03
C ALA A 65 5.88 2.23 -14.37
N THR A 66 6.21 2.40 -13.11
CA THR A 66 5.89 3.63 -12.36
C THR A 66 7.14 4.19 -11.71
N LEU A 67 7.51 5.41 -12.10
CA LEU A 67 8.56 6.17 -11.45
C LEU A 67 7.96 6.96 -10.27
N PHE A 68 8.47 6.71 -9.06
CA PHE A 68 8.20 7.50 -7.86
C PHE A 68 9.40 8.37 -7.58
N LEU A 69 9.21 9.70 -7.62
CA LEU A 69 10.31 10.67 -7.51
C LEU A 69 9.82 11.90 -6.74
N ALA A 70 10.73 12.57 -6.04
CA ALA A 70 10.43 13.82 -5.36
C ALA A 70 9.93 14.88 -6.35
N ARG A 71 9.00 15.74 -5.90
CA ARG A 71 8.54 16.90 -6.71
C ARG A 71 9.64 17.91 -6.93
N GLU A 72 10.36 18.20 -5.85
CA GLU A 72 11.41 19.22 -5.78
C GLU A 72 12.68 18.65 -5.15
N GLY A 73 13.80 19.33 -5.32
CA GLY A 73 15.12 18.88 -4.84
C GLY A 73 15.95 18.23 -5.94
N SER A 74 16.89 17.34 -5.58
CA SER A 74 17.77 16.66 -6.55
C SER A 74 18.01 15.21 -6.12
N PRO A 75 17.65 14.22 -6.98
CA PRO A 75 16.88 14.38 -8.22
C PRO A 75 15.39 14.62 -7.96
N SER A 76 14.69 15.29 -8.89
CA SER A 76 13.26 15.57 -8.77
C SER A 76 12.57 15.72 -10.11
N PHE A 77 11.24 15.64 -10.13
CA PHE A 77 10.45 15.92 -11.33
C PHE A 77 10.66 17.35 -11.86
N ALA A 78 10.89 18.33 -10.98
CA ALA A 78 11.17 19.71 -11.37
C ALA A 78 12.46 19.85 -12.20
N GLN A 79 13.39 18.90 -12.13
CA GLN A 79 14.62 18.88 -12.92
C GLN A 79 14.49 18.11 -14.25
N LEU A 80 13.38 17.39 -14.45
CA LEU A 80 13.17 16.54 -15.62
C LEU A 80 12.35 17.26 -16.69
N GLU A 81 12.79 18.48 -17.04
CA GLU A 81 12.17 19.28 -18.10
C GLU A 81 12.75 18.93 -19.48
N GLY A 82 11.87 18.48 -20.37
CA GLY A 82 12.20 18.10 -21.76
C GLY A 82 12.82 16.69 -21.92
N ASP A 83 12.74 16.22 -23.14
CA ASP A 83 13.09 14.84 -23.51
C ASP A 83 14.55 14.47 -23.17
N SER A 84 15.49 15.40 -23.37
CA SER A 84 16.91 15.17 -23.10
C SER A 84 17.20 14.97 -21.61
N ALA A 85 16.59 15.78 -20.73
CA ALA A 85 16.77 15.65 -19.29
C ALA A 85 16.19 14.32 -18.77
N VAL A 86 15.01 13.93 -19.26
CA VAL A 86 14.38 12.65 -18.94
C VAL A 86 15.26 11.48 -19.36
N ARG A 87 15.76 11.49 -20.60
CA ARG A 87 16.62 10.42 -21.12
C ARG A 87 17.92 10.32 -20.32
N ALA A 88 18.61 11.43 -20.08
CA ALA A 88 19.85 11.45 -19.31
C ALA A 88 19.66 10.95 -17.86
N PHE A 89 18.51 11.28 -17.24
CA PHE A 89 18.16 10.74 -15.93
C PHE A 89 18.02 9.21 -15.97
N PHE A 90 17.28 8.65 -16.92
CA PHE A 90 17.12 7.20 -17.04
C PHE A 90 18.40 6.47 -17.43
N GLU A 91 19.26 7.06 -18.27
CA GLU A 91 20.59 6.53 -18.61
C GLU A 91 21.47 6.40 -17.36
N ARG A 92 21.43 7.37 -16.47
CA ARG A 92 22.23 7.39 -15.26
C ARG A 92 21.63 6.48 -14.16
N GLU A 93 20.32 6.60 -13.92
CA GLU A 93 19.69 5.97 -12.75
C GLU A 93 19.12 4.57 -13.05
N PHE A 94 18.63 4.34 -14.26
CA PHE A 94 17.94 3.11 -14.64
C PHE A 94 18.46 2.52 -15.97
N PRO A 95 19.79 2.34 -16.12
CA PRO A 95 20.37 1.87 -17.40
C PRO A 95 19.84 0.50 -17.84
N THR A 96 19.46 -0.36 -16.91
CA THR A 96 18.89 -1.69 -17.19
C THR A 96 17.42 -1.64 -17.57
N ALA A 97 16.68 -0.63 -17.11
CA ALA A 97 15.27 -0.47 -17.44
C ALA A 97 15.06 0.36 -18.72
N LEU A 98 15.99 1.27 -19.06
CA LEU A 98 15.85 2.16 -20.21
C LEU A 98 15.60 1.44 -21.55
N PRO A 99 16.26 0.32 -21.88
CA PRO A 99 15.97 -0.41 -23.13
C PRO A 99 14.55 -0.99 -23.18
N LEU A 100 13.88 -1.14 -22.04
CA LEU A 100 12.51 -1.66 -21.94
C LEU A 100 11.46 -0.57 -22.21
N LEU A 101 11.84 0.72 -22.23
CA LEU A 101 10.97 1.90 -22.29
C LEU A 101 11.12 2.64 -23.65
N PRO A 102 10.70 2.06 -24.79
CA PRO A 102 10.88 2.69 -26.10
C PRO A 102 10.10 3.99 -26.25
N GLN A 103 9.03 4.19 -25.45
CA GLN A 103 8.16 5.36 -25.48
C GLN A 103 8.39 6.31 -24.30
N LEU A 104 9.54 6.20 -23.61
CA LEU A 104 9.85 6.94 -22.38
C LEU A 104 9.45 8.41 -22.42
N THR A 105 9.88 9.14 -23.44
CA THR A 105 9.65 10.60 -23.49
C THR A 105 8.21 10.97 -23.83
N SER A 106 7.50 10.14 -24.60
CA SER A 106 6.07 10.34 -24.86
C SER A 106 5.23 10.07 -23.63
N ASP A 107 5.50 8.95 -22.92
CA ASP A 107 4.82 8.60 -21.69
C ASP A 107 5.09 9.65 -20.59
N PHE A 108 6.32 10.19 -20.57
CA PHE A 108 6.71 11.19 -19.58
C PHE A 108 5.96 12.54 -19.73
N ARG A 109 5.32 12.80 -20.87
CA ARG A 109 4.46 13.97 -21.08
C ARG A 109 3.04 13.81 -20.55
N ALA A 110 2.64 12.60 -20.11
CA ALA A 110 1.37 12.37 -19.46
C ALA A 110 1.27 13.12 -18.12
N LEU A 111 0.08 13.17 -17.53
CA LEU A 111 -0.12 13.86 -16.26
C LEU A 111 0.68 13.18 -15.14
N GLN A 112 1.34 13.99 -14.33
CA GLN A 112 1.99 13.55 -13.10
C GLN A 112 0.93 13.31 -12.04
N GLY A 113 0.92 12.10 -11.48
CA GLY A 113 0.02 11.71 -10.41
C GLY A 113 0.57 12.13 -9.04
N ARG A 114 -0.31 12.51 -8.14
CA ARG A 114 0.03 12.86 -6.75
C ARG A 114 -0.21 11.67 -5.83
N LEU A 115 0.66 11.54 -4.84
CA LEU A 115 0.56 10.51 -3.80
C LEU A 115 0.09 11.11 -2.50
N GLY A 116 -0.93 10.52 -1.89
CA GLY A 116 -1.41 10.98 -0.60
C GLY A 116 -2.42 10.03 0.02
N THR A 117 -2.61 10.22 1.32
CA THR A 117 -3.62 9.52 2.10
C THR A 117 -4.69 10.52 2.51
N VAL A 118 -5.94 10.12 2.40
CA VAL A 118 -7.10 10.94 2.77
C VAL A 118 -7.68 10.42 4.07
N TYR A 119 -7.90 11.32 5.00
CA TYR A 119 -8.63 11.08 6.23
C TYR A 119 -9.80 12.05 6.29
N CYS A 120 -11.00 11.56 6.56
CA CYS A 120 -12.15 12.43 6.82
C CYS A 120 -12.97 11.96 8.02
N GLU A 121 -13.66 12.89 8.67
CA GLU A 121 -14.47 12.61 9.85
C GLU A 121 -15.57 13.68 10.03
N PRO A 122 -16.82 13.25 10.29
CA PRO A 122 -17.33 11.88 10.22
C PRO A 122 -17.46 11.37 8.79
N TRP A 123 -17.61 10.04 8.61
CA TRP A 123 -17.89 9.44 7.29
C TRP A 123 -19.36 9.55 6.89
N HIS A 124 -20.23 9.81 7.86
CA HIS A 124 -21.69 9.87 7.62
C HIS A 124 -22.33 11.11 8.24
N LEU A 125 -23.46 11.50 7.70
CA LEU A 125 -24.31 12.55 8.22
C LEU A 125 -25.70 11.97 8.52
N GLY A 126 -25.88 11.53 9.78
CA GLY A 126 -27.10 10.79 10.17
C GLY A 126 -27.31 9.59 9.26
N GLY A 127 -28.58 9.33 8.88
CA GLY A 127 -28.94 8.29 7.92
C GLY A 127 -29.10 8.77 6.48
N LYS A 128 -28.57 9.95 6.12
CA LYS A 128 -28.80 10.58 4.80
C LYS A 128 -27.64 10.43 3.83
N LEU A 129 -26.41 10.31 4.35
CA LEU A 129 -25.20 10.25 3.54
C LEU A 129 -24.14 9.40 4.26
N LEU A 130 -23.46 8.57 3.49
CA LEU A 130 -22.27 7.81 3.90
C LEU A 130 -21.20 7.97 2.82
N LEU A 131 -19.98 8.30 3.22
CA LEU A 131 -18.76 8.17 2.41
C LEU A 131 -18.16 6.79 2.66
N LEU A 132 -17.69 6.12 1.59
CA LEU A 132 -17.00 4.83 1.66
C LEU A 132 -15.93 4.76 0.58
N GLY A 133 -15.04 3.78 0.67
CA GLY A 133 -13.90 3.60 -0.24
C GLY A 133 -13.02 4.85 -0.31
N ASP A 134 -12.46 5.15 -1.47
CA ASP A 134 -11.56 6.29 -1.70
C ASP A 134 -12.19 7.65 -1.37
N ALA A 135 -13.53 7.73 -1.36
CA ALA A 135 -14.20 8.95 -0.94
C ALA A 135 -14.01 9.23 0.56
N ALA A 136 -13.87 8.20 1.37
CA ALA A 136 -13.67 8.27 2.82
C ALA A 136 -12.20 8.19 3.21
N HIS A 137 -11.41 7.30 2.59
CA HIS A 137 -10.09 6.88 3.08
C HIS A 137 -9.14 6.43 1.95
N ALA A 138 -8.98 7.22 0.89
CA ALA A 138 -8.00 6.93 -0.15
C ALA A 138 -6.59 6.77 0.45
N ILE A 139 -5.85 5.76 -0.01
CA ILE A 139 -4.51 5.42 0.48
C ILE A 139 -3.48 5.43 -0.64
N VAL A 140 -2.20 5.53 -0.29
CA VAL A 140 -1.09 5.39 -1.24
C VAL A 140 -0.99 3.94 -1.76
N PRO A 141 -0.54 3.70 -3.01
CA PRO A 141 -0.71 2.42 -3.71
C PRO A 141 0.28 1.32 -3.30
N PHE A 142 1.20 1.56 -2.37
CA PHE A 142 2.37 0.71 -2.12
C PHE A 142 2.06 -0.68 -1.54
N HIS A 143 0.88 -0.90 -1.00
CA HIS A 143 0.40 -2.23 -0.61
C HIS A 143 -0.55 -2.86 -1.66
N GLY A 144 -0.99 -2.10 -2.66
CA GLY A 144 -1.96 -2.56 -3.65
C GLY A 144 -3.36 -2.85 -3.08
N GLN A 145 -3.71 -2.32 -1.89
CA GLN A 145 -4.92 -2.69 -1.17
C GLN A 145 -6.06 -1.67 -1.25
N GLY A 146 -5.90 -0.55 -1.96
CA GLY A 146 -6.96 0.48 -2.04
C GLY A 146 -8.28 -0.06 -2.57
N MET A 147 -8.24 -0.79 -3.69
CA MET A 147 -9.42 -1.40 -4.30
C MET A 147 -10.00 -2.51 -3.40
N ASN A 148 -9.17 -3.39 -2.84
CA ASN A 148 -9.62 -4.45 -1.96
C ASN A 148 -10.31 -3.88 -0.70
N CYS A 149 -9.72 -2.87 -0.08
CA CYS A 149 -10.29 -2.19 1.08
C CYS A 149 -11.64 -1.54 0.75
N ALA A 150 -11.80 -0.96 -0.45
CA ALA A 150 -13.07 -0.40 -0.90
C ALA A 150 -14.12 -1.48 -1.16
N PHE A 151 -13.74 -2.66 -1.68
CA PHE A 151 -14.66 -3.79 -1.84
C PHE A 151 -15.07 -4.40 -0.50
N GLU A 152 -14.16 -4.46 0.47
CA GLU A 152 -14.52 -4.84 1.85
C GLU A 152 -15.55 -3.87 2.45
N ASP A 153 -15.45 -2.57 2.18
CA ASP A 153 -16.46 -1.61 2.58
C ASP A 153 -17.84 -1.96 2.01
N VAL A 154 -17.89 -2.30 0.71
CA VAL A 154 -19.15 -2.68 0.05
C VAL A 154 -19.73 -3.94 0.68
N ALA A 155 -18.88 -4.94 0.96
CA ALA A 155 -19.33 -6.20 1.54
C ALA A 155 -19.84 -6.02 2.98
N VAL A 156 -19.13 -5.26 3.82
CA VAL A 156 -19.58 -4.94 5.19
C VAL A 156 -20.86 -4.12 5.16
N PHE A 157 -20.95 -3.14 4.25
CA PHE A 157 -22.15 -2.34 4.08
C PHE A 157 -23.36 -3.21 3.66
N ALA A 158 -23.16 -4.13 2.70
CA ALA A 158 -24.22 -5.05 2.26
C ALA A 158 -24.68 -5.99 3.39
N ALA A 159 -23.75 -6.47 4.22
CA ALA A 159 -24.09 -7.30 5.38
C ALA A 159 -24.94 -6.53 6.40
N LEU A 160 -24.55 -5.30 6.70
CA LEU A 160 -25.32 -4.43 7.63
C LEU A 160 -26.70 -4.05 7.07
N LEU A 161 -26.85 -3.91 5.75
CA LEU A 161 -28.15 -3.65 5.11
C LEU A 161 -29.14 -4.82 5.26
N ALA A 162 -28.63 -6.04 5.44
CA ALA A 162 -29.46 -7.21 5.67
C ALA A 162 -29.98 -7.32 7.11
N GLU A 163 -29.48 -6.51 8.02
CA GLU A 163 -29.94 -6.42 9.41
C GLU A 163 -31.10 -5.42 9.53
N ASP A 164 -32.04 -5.71 10.42
CA ASP A 164 -33.12 -4.77 10.71
C ASP A 164 -32.59 -3.57 11.51
N GLY A 165 -32.78 -2.36 10.97
CA GLY A 165 -32.31 -1.14 11.64
C GLY A 165 -32.51 0.13 10.81
N GLY A 166 -32.31 1.28 11.47
CA GLY A 166 -32.35 2.58 10.82
C GLY A 166 -31.04 2.90 10.08
N MET A 167 -31.11 3.64 8.95
CA MET A 167 -29.93 4.05 8.18
C MET A 167 -28.88 4.79 9.03
N ALA A 168 -29.27 5.56 10.02
CA ALA A 168 -28.34 6.27 10.90
C ALA A 168 -27.51 5.31 11.75
N ASP A 169 -28.13 4.29 12.31
CA ASP A 169 -27.47 3.27 13.13
C ASP A 169 -26.57 2.39 12.27
N LEU A 170 -27.04 2.04 11.07
CA LEU A 170 -26.26 1.29 10.07
C LEU A 170 -24.98 2.04 9.70
N PHE A 171 -25.07 3.33 9.35
CA PHE A 171 -23.90 4.13 8.97
C PHE A 171 -22.92 4.33 10.12
N ALA A 172 -23.43 4.46 11.35
CA ALA A 172 -22.61 4.52 12.56
C ALA A 172 -21.90 3.16 12.82
N ALA A 173 -22.61 2.05 12.66
CA ALA A 173 -22.03 0.71 12.80
C ALA A 173 -20.97 0.45 11.74
N PHE A 174 -21.25 0.76 10.47
CA PHE A 174 -20.28 0.67 9.37
C PHE A 174 -18.98 1.43 9.69
N THR A 175 -19.10 2.70 10.05
CA THR A 175 -17.93 3.54 10.39
C THR A 175 -17.12 2.94 11.53
N ARG A 176 -17.77 2.45 12.58
CA ARG A 176 -17.12 1.83 13.75
C ARG A 176 -16.38 0.54 13.38
N LEU A 177 -16.96 -0.28 12.49
CA LEU A 177 -16.36 -1.54 12.06
C LEU A 177 -15.18 -1.34 11.12
N ARG A 178 -15.32 -0.43 10.15
CA ARG A 178 -14.34 -0.31 9.06
C ARG A 178 -13.16 0.59 9.40
N ARG A 179 -13.37 1.64 10.19
CA ARG A 179 -12.33 2.64 10.44
C ARG A 179 -11.02 2.07 11.01
N PRO A 180 -11.01 1.14 11.97
CA PRO A 180 -9.75 0.56 12.47
C PRO A 180 -8.93 -0.13 11.37
N ASP A 181 -9.58 -0.85 10.47
CA ASP A 181 -8.93 -1.54 9.36
C ASP A 181 -8.43 -0.57 8.29
N THR A 182 -9.23 0.44 7.92
CA THR A 182 -8.83 1.43 6.92
C THR A 182 -7.67 2.30 7.39
N ASP A 183 -7.65 2.69 8.66
CA ASP A 183 -6.54 3.43 9.26
C ASP A 183 -5.27 2.56 9.32
N ALA A 184 -5.41 1.27 9.65
CA ALA A 184 -4.29 0.33 9.70
C ALA A 184 -3.67 0.09 8.32
N ILE A 185 -4.48 -0.14 7.28
CA ILE A 185 -3.93 -0.36 5.94
C ILE A 185 -3.32 0.93 5.37
N ALA A 186 -3.86 2.10 5.69
CA ALA A 186 -3.27 3.39 5.33
C ALA A 186 -1.87 3.54 5.93
N GLN A 187 -1.71 3.22 7.22
CA GLN A 187 -0.41 3.22 7.90
C GLN A 187 0.56 2.21 7.25
N MET A 188 0.12 0.95 7.05
CA MET A 188 0.97 -0.08 6.46
C MET A 188 1.40 0.25 5.04
N ALA A 189 0.55 0.93 4.25
CA ALA A 189 0.89 1.37 2.91
C ALA A 189 2.00 2.44 2.91
N LEU A 190 1.98 3.37 3.86
CA LEU A 190 3.04 4.36 4.05
C LEU A 190 4.35 3.71 4.52
N GLU A 191 4.28 2.77 5.48
CA GLU A 191 5.45 2.02 5.94
C GLU A 191 6.06 1.19 4.80
N ASN A 192 5.23 0.52 3.99
CA ASN A 192 5.71 -0.25 2.84
C ASN A 192 6.37 0.62 1.77
N TYR A 193 5.92 1.88 1.61
CA TYR A 193 6.60 2.84 0.75
C TYR A 193 8.06 3.07 1.18
N LEU A 194 8.28 3.33 2.47
CA LEU A 194 9.62 3.55 3.02
C LEU A 194 10.47 2.27 2.91
N GLU A 195 9.85 1.10 3.14
CA GLU A 195 10.50 -0.20 3.03
C GLU A 195 10.98 -0.46 1.59
N MET A 196 10.10 -0.31 0.60
CA MET A 196 10.42 -0.53 -0.82
C MET A 196 11.46 0.47 -1.34
N ARG A 197 11.40 1.70 -0.90
CA ARG A 197 12.27 2.78 -1.36
C ARG A 197 13.68 2.68 -0.76
N ASP A 198 13.77 2.46 0.55
CA ASP A 198 15.00 2.64 1.33
C ASP A 198 15.49 1.33 1.95
N ALA A 199 14.62 0.60 2.66
CA ALA A 199 15.03 -0.49 3.54
C ALA A 199 15.48 -1.74 2.78
N VAL A 200 15.02 -1.96 1.55
CA VAL A 200 15.44 -3.12 0.73
C VAL A 200 16.94 -3.15 0.42
N LEU A 201 17.65 -2.03 0.59
CA LEU A 201 19.08 -1.92 0.43
C LEU A 201 19.85 -2.16 1.75
N ASP A 202 19.17 -2.19 2.91
CA ASP A 202 19.77 -2.38 4.22
C ASP A 202 20.07 -3.88 4.49
N PRO A 203 21.32 -4.28 4.74
CA PRO A 203 21.67 -5.66 5.10
C PRO A 203 20.95 -6.16 6.36
N VAL A 204 20.67 -5.30 7.35
CA VAL A 204 19.93 -5.68 8.56
C VAL A 204 18.51 -6.06 8.21
N PHE A 205 17.86 -5.23 7.38
CA PHE A 205 16.52 -5.52 6.87
C PHE A 205 16.47 -6.86 6.12
N GLN A 206 17.43 -7.11 5.21
CA GLN A 206 17.50 -8.36 4.45
C GLN A 206 17.67 -9.60 5.35
N ARG A 207 18.52 -9.51 6.39
CA ARG A 207 18.66 -10.60 7.37
C ARG A 207 17.36 -10.87 8.12
N ARG A 208 16.69 -9.80 8.60
CA ARG A 208 15.41 -9.94 9.32
C ARG A 208 14.30 -10.46 8.43
N LYS A 209 14.28 -10.09 7.16
CA LYS A 209 13.35 -10.64 6.17
C LYS A 209 13.57 -12.15 5.96
N ALA A 210 14.81 -12.58 5.80
CA ALA A 210 15.16 -14.00 5.70
C ALA A 210 14.83 -14.78 6.99
N LEU A 211 15.08 -14.18 8.16
CA LEU A 211 14.68 -14.72 9.46
C LEU A 211 13.16 -14.87 9.55
N GLY A 212 12.40 -13.86 9.16
CA GLY A 212 10.93 -13.90 9.14
C GLY A 212 10.39 -15.07 8.30
N ALA A 213 10.93 -15.25 7.09
CA ALA A 213 10.54 -16.37 6.21
C ALA A 213 10.91 -17.75 6.80
N ARG A 214 11.98 -17.84 7.61
CA ARG A 214 12.32 -19.05 8.35
C ARG A 214 11.31 -19.32 9.48
N LEU A 215 11.02 -18.30 10.29
CA LEU A 215 10.08 -18.42 11.41
C LEU A 215 8.65 -18.73 10.95
N GLU A 216 8.23 -18.23 9.79
CA GLU A 216 6.95 -18.59 9.18
C GLU A 216 6.83 -20.10 8.94
N ARG A 217 7.89 -20.72 8.43
CA ARG A 217 7.92 -22.19 8.20
C ARG A 217 8.03 -22.99 9.49
N GLU A 218 8.75 -22.48 10.50
CA GLU A 218 8.93 -23.15 11.78
C GLU A 218 7.71 -23.04 12.71
N PHE A 219 6.93 -21.96 12.58
CA PHE A 219 5.76 -21.66 13.43
C PHE A 219 4.51 -21.35 12.58
N PRO A 220 4.04 -22.29 11.75
CA PRO A 220 2.89 -22.07 10.88
C PRO A 220 1.65 -21.70 11.72
N GLY A 221 0.87 -20.74 11.23
CA GLY A 221 -0.33 -20.23 11.91
C GLY A 221 -0.09 -19.37 13.15
N ARG A 222 1.18 -19.16 13.54
CA ARG A 222 1.55 -18.20 14.60
C ARG A 222 2.36 -17.03 14.06
N PHE A 223 3.45 -17.32 13.34
CA PHE A 223 4.31 -16.32 12.74
C PHE A 223 4.03 -16.27 11.22
N ILE A 224 3.26 -15.30 10.79
CA ILE A 224 2.99 -15.00 9.38
C ILE A 224 3.49 -13.57 9.15
N PRO A 225 4.47 -13.32 8.29
CA PRO A 225 4.98 -11.97 8.02
C PRO A 225 3.84 -11.00 7.69
N ARG A 226 3.95 -9.76 8.16
CA ARG A 226 2.90 -8.74 8.01
C ARG A 226 2.41 -8.59 6.57
N TYR A 227 3.34 -8.54 5.62
CA TYR A 227 2.99 -8.48 4.20
C TYR A 227 2.17 -9.70 3.76
N SER A 228 2.56 -10.91 4.17
CA SER A 228 1.83 -12.15 3.87
C SER A 228 0.42 -12.14 4.48
N MET A 229 0.27 -11.64 5.73
CA MET A 229 -1.07 -11.48 6.35
C MET A 229 -1.98 -10.60 5.50
N VAL A 230 -1.46 -9.47 5.01
CA VAL A 230 -2.25 -8.52 4.21
C VAL A 230 -2.61 -9.10 2.84
N MET A 231 -1.69 -9.79 2.18
CA MET A 231 -1.83 -10.19 0.78
C MET A 231 -2.52 -11.54 0.59
N PHE A 232 -2.35 -12.49 1.54
CA PHE A 232 -2.72 -13.89 1.32
C PHE A 232 -3.64 -14.47 2.40
N HIS A 233 -3.96 -13.70 3.45
CA HIS A 233 -4.74 -14.13 4.58
C HIS A 233 -5.98 -13.24 4.79
N PRO A 234 -7.02 -13.39 3.95
CA PRO A 234 -8.22 -12.55 4.04
C PRO A 234 -8.98 -12.71 5.36
N GLU A 235 -8.74 -13.79 6.10
CA GLU A 235 -9.29 -14.01 7.43
C GLU A 235 -8.66 -13.12 8.51
N ILE A 236 -7.54 -12.44 8.22
CA ILE A 236 -6.86 -11.53 9.15
C ILE A 236 -7.17 -10.08 8.77
N GLY A 237 -7.93 -9.35 9.58
CA GLY A 237 -8.21 -7.92 9.38
C GLY A 237 -6.92 -7.08 9.36
N TYR A 238 -6.97 -5.92 8.70
CA TYR A 238 -5.78 -5.05 8.57
C TYR A 238 -5.30 -4.51 9.92
N ALA A 239 -6.21 -4.20 10.84
CA ALA A 239 -5.84 -3.77 12.19
C ALA A 239 -5.10 -4.87 12.97
N GLU A 240 -5.53 -6.11 12.84
CA GLU A 240 -4.84 -7.26 13.44
C GLU A 240 -3.49 -7.52 12.76
N ALA A 241 -3.41 -7.43 11.44
CA ALA A 241 -2.15 -7.57 10.70
C ALA A 241 -1.12 -6.51 11.14
N LEU A 242 -1.54 -5.26 11.32
CA LEU A 242 -0.70 -4.18 11.85
C LEU A 242 -0.20 -4.48 13.26
N ARG A 243 -1.11 -4.85 14.16
CA ARG A 243 -0.80 -5.17 15.56
C ARG A 243 0.18 -6.36 15.67
N ARG A 244 -0.09 -7.46 14.95
CA ARG A 244 0.79 -8.63 14.94
C ARG A 244 2.13 -8.31 14.32
N GLY A 245 2.16 -7.53 13.24
CA GLY A 245 3.38 -7.10 12.58
C GLY A 245 4.32 -6.31 13.50
N ALA A 246 3.78 -5.45 14.37
CA ALA A 246 4.57 -4.74 15.38
C ALA A 246 5.23 -5.71 16.35
N VAL A 247 4.48 -6.68 16.91
CA VAL A 247 5.01 -7.71 17.81
C VAL A 247 6.07 -8.57 17.10
N GLN A 248 5.84 -8.93 15.84
CA GLN A 248 6.81 -9.70 15.05
C GLN A 248 8.10 -8.90 14.81
N GLY A 249 8.01 -7.60 14.58
CA GLY A 249 9.18 -6.74 14.44
C GLY A 249 10.07 -6.75 15.69
N GLU A 250 9.47 -6.70 16.88
CA GLU A 250 10.18 -6.81 18.15
C GLU A 250 10.81 -8.20 18.34
N ILE A 251 10.08 -9.27 18.00
CA ILE A 251 10.60 -10.65 18.05
C ILE A 251 11.79 -10.80 17.10
N LEU A 252 11.70 -10.33 15.85
CA LEU A 252 12.79 -10.40 14.90
C LEU A 252 14.03 -9.65 15.40
N ALA A 253 13.86 -8.49 16.01
CA ALA A 253 14.97 -7.73 16.60
C ALA A 253 15.62 -8.48 17.77
N ALA A 254 14.82 -9.08 18.66
CA ALA A 254 15.33 -9.84 19.81
C ALA A 254 16.04 -11.13 19.36
N VAL A 255 15.51 -11.86 18.39
CA VAL A 255 16.13 -13.08 17.84
C VAL A 255 17.43 -12.77 17.08
N ASP A 256 17.47 -11.66 16.33
CA ASP A 256 18.68 -11.16 15.67
C ASP A 256 19.78 -10.82 16.70
N ALA A 257 19.39 -10.48 17.94
CA ALA A 257 20.27 -10.25 19.10
C ALA A 257 20.55 -11.52 19.94
N GLY A 258 20.07 -12.70 19.52
CA GLY A 258 20.37 -13.98 20.15
C GLY A 258 19.30 -14.53 21.11
N ALA A 259 18.10 -13.93 21.17
CA ALA A 259 17.02 -14.45 21.99
C ALA A 259 16.40 -15.75 21.42
N ASP A 260 15.75 -16.54 22.27
CA ASP A 260 15.03 -17.75 21.89
C ASP A 260 13.72 -17.41 21.14
N ALA A 261 13.71 -17.72 19.85
CA ALA A 261 12.58 -17.47 18.97
C ALA A 261 11.32 -18.21 19.42
N ARG A 262 11.42 -19.49 19.83
CA ARG A 262 10.28 -20.31 20.25
C ARG A 262 9.61 -19.72 21.47
N ALA A 263 10.39 -19.43 22.51
CA ALA A 263 9.86 -18.86 23.75
C ALA A 263 9.12 -17.53 23.50
N LEU A 264 9.68 -16.65 22.66
CA LEU A 264 9.06 -15.36 22.32
C LEU A 264 7.78 -15.52 21.51
N ILE A 265 7.79 -16.40 20.50
CA ILE A 265 6.64 -16.61 19.61
C ILE A 265 5.48 -17.25 20.40
N GLU A 266 5.74 -18.28 21.18
CA GLU A 266 4.72 -18.98 21.97
C GLU A 266 4.08 -18.07 23.02
N ALA A 267 4.88 -17.19 23.63
CA ALA A 267 4.40 -16.23 24.64
C ALA A 267 3.62 -15.04 24.06
N ARG A 268 3.96 -14.58 22.85
CA ARG A 268 3.50 -13.28 22.34
C ARG A 268 2.60 -13.35 21.10
N LEU A 269 2.64 -14.45 20.35
CA LEU A 269 1.84 -14.64 19.14
C LEU A 269 0.92 -15.86 19.32
N PRO A 270 -0.33 -15.66 19.77
CA PRO A 270 -1.31 -16.74 19.82
C PRO A 270 -1.57 -17.28 18.40
N PRO A 271 -1.97 -18.56 18.25
CA PRO A 271 -2.38 -19.10 16.97
C PRO A 271 -3.43 -18.21 16.33
N ILE A 272 -3.35 -18.04 15.01
CA ILE A 272 -4.41 -17.42 14.24
C ILE A 272 -5.54 -18.41 14.19
N THR A 273 -6.60 -18.13 14.92
CA THR A 273 -7.87 -18.85 14.77
C THR A 273 -8.67 -18.11 13.70
N ALA A 274 -9.29 -18.83 12.78
CA ALA A 274 -10.28 -18.27 11.86
C ALA A 274 -11.51 -17.79 12.68
N THR A 275 -11.34 -16.66 13.37
CA THR A 275 -12.42 -15.99 14.07
C THR A 275 -13.12 -15.08 13.09
N GLY A 276 -14.43 -15.22 12.96
CA GLY A 276 -15.40 -14.59 12.08
C GLY A 276 -15.35 -13.10 11.76
N GLY A 277 -14.20 -12.64 11.34
CA GLY A 277 -13.94 -11.34 10.72
C GLY A 277 -13.28 -11.55 9.37
N ALA A 278 -13.79 -12.53 8.58
CA ALA A 278 -13.34 -12.67 7.21
C ALA A 278 -13.52 -11.33 6.49
N ARG A 279 -12.46 -10.85 5.85
CA ARG A 279 -12.60 -9.85 4.80
C ARG A 279 -13.55 -10.49 3.78
N ALA A 280 -14.72 -9.90 3.64
CA ALA A 280 -15.79 -10.43 2.80
C ALA A 280 -15.42 -10.30 1.31
#